data_7022f4b056982c5755de5e5f5951bce2
#
_entry.id   7022f4b056982c5755de5e5f5951bce2
#
_cell.length_a   1.000
_cell.length_b   1.000
_cell.length_c   1.000
_cell.angle_alpha   90.00
_cell.angle_beta   90.00
_cell.angle_gamma   90.00
#
_symmetry.space_group_name_H-M   'P 1'
#
loop_
_entity.id
_entity.type
_entity.pdbx_description
1 polymer ?
#
loop_
_entity_poly.entity_id
_entity_poly.type
_entity_poly.pdbx_seq_one_letter_code
_entity_poly.pdbx_strand_id
1 'polypeptide(L)'
;SPAHVFYDGGRSLLYAANYHKGQVLVYSVAADGTLALVDTVQHEGHGPKPEQEAAHVHETILTPDNRLVACDLGMDQIDTFDISASGHLTHAATFTAPAGFGPRHIVFHPSAPIAYLLGELGSAVIVLAYDAAKGSFTQLEEKSLIPDDWTAFNGSAAIRVSQDGRFLYASNRGHNSIAVFSISPDGRKISLIQRISTEGRIPRDFNLDPTDRYVLAVNQDSDNGTLYRRDPESGFLTMIQKDIDTPESTCVLFV
;
A
#
# COMPACT_ATOMS: atom_id res chain seq x y z
N SER A 1 12.34 1.84 13.90
CA SER A 1 11.05 1.11 13.96
C SER A 1 10.65 0.70 12.56
N PRO A 2 9.92 -0.40 12.39
CA PRO A 2 9.40 -0.80 11.08
C PRO A 2 8.36 0.22 10.58
N ALA A 3 8.29 0.42 9.26
CA ALA A 3 7.24 1.20 8.62
C ALA A 3 5.96 0.37 8.44
N HIS A 4 6.11 -0.94 8.24
CA HIS A 4 5.01 -1.88 8.07
C HIS A 4 5.35 -3.23 8.67
N VAL A 5 4.33 -3.94 9.17
CA VAL A 5 4.43 -5.33 9.62
C VAL A 5 3.26 -6.14 9.06
N PHE A 6 3.52 -7.39 8.71
CA PHE A 6 2.52 -8.34 8.25
C PHE A 6 2.67 -9.66 8.98
N TYR A 7 1.60 -10.16 9.60
CA TYR A 7 1.59 -11.46 10.27
C TYR A 7 0.96 -12.55 9.40
N ASP A 8 1.76 -13.56 9.10
CA ASP A 8 1.33 -14.78 8.42
C ASP A 8 0.96 -15.85 9.45
N GLY A 9 -0.31 -15.92 9.78
CA GLY A 9 -0.82 -16.91 10.75
C GLY A 9 -0.67 -18.36 10.29
N GLY A 10 -0.61 -18.60 8.96
CA GLY A 10 -0.44 -19.95 8.41
C GLY A 10 0.96 -20.54 8.65
N ARG A 11 1.98 -19.68 8.70
CA ARG A 11 3.37 -20.05 8.95
C ARG A 11 3.86 -19.65 10.33
N SER A 12 3.08 -18.90 11.10
CA SER A 12 3.52 -18.23 12.35
C SER A 12 4.77 -17.38 12.12
N LEU A 13 4.78 -16.61 11.03
CA LEU A 13 5.85 -15.68 10.69
C LEU A 13 5.34 -14.24 10.72
N LEU A 14 6.23 -13.32 11.09
CA LEU A 14 5.98 -11.89 11.01
C LEU A 14 7.04 -11.27 10.10
N TYR A 15 6.59 -10.58 9.07
CA TYR A 15 7.44 -9.83 8.16
C TYR A 15 7.41 -8.36 8.54
N ALA A 16 8.57 -7.71 8.52
CA ALA A 16 8.69 -6.29 8.85
C ALA A 16 9.52 -5.55 7.81
N ALA A 17 8.98 -4.44 7.34
CA ALA A 17 9.65 -3.48 6.49
C ALA A 17 10.41 -2.46 7.35
N ASN A 18 11.73 -2.53 7.38
CA ASN A 18 12.58 -1.61 8.14
C ASN A 18 13.04 -0.48 7.22
N TYR A 19 12.24 0.57 7.12
CA TYR A 19 12.42 1.71 6.22
C TYR A 19 13.81 2.34 6.31
N HIS A 20 14.22 2.74 7.52
CA HIS A 20 15.47 3.48 7.71
C HIS A 20 16.75 2.67 7.47
N LYS A 21 16.64 1.34 7.44
CA LYS A 21 17.77 0.46 7.18
C LYS A 21 17.70 -0.24 5.83
N GLY A 22 16.63 -0.03 5.06
CA GLY A 22 16.41 -0.71 3.80
C GLY A 22 16.38 -2.23 3.95
N GLN A 23 15.67 -2.77 4.96
CA GLN A 23 15.69 -4.19 5.28
C GLN A 23 14.30 -4.81 5.26
N VAL A 24 14.23 -6.02 4.74
CA VAL A 24 13.12 -6.96 4.99
C VAL A 24 13.56 -7.89 6.13
N LEU A 25 12.76 -7.95 7.20
CA LEU A 25 13.03 -8.80 8.35
C LEU A 25 11.95 -9.85 8.48
N VAL A 26 12.37 -11.09 8.76
CA VAL A 26 11.45 -12.21 9.03
C VAL A 26 11.65 -12.70 10.46
N TYR A 27 10.57 -12.76 11.21
CA TYR A 27 10.58 -13.31 12.57
C TYR A 27 9.65 -14.52 12.65
N SER A 28 10.06 -15.54 13.36
CA SER A 28 9.14 -16.58 13.85
C SER A 28 8.39 -16.06 15.07
N VAL A 29 7.11 -16.43 15.18
CA VAL A 29 6.23 -16.05 16.28
C VAL A 29 5.90 -17.30 17.08
N ALA A 30 6.38 -17.37 18.32
CA ALA A 30 6.07 -18.48 19.23
C ALA A 30 4.63 -18.37 19.77
N ALA A 31 4.11 -19.44 20.35
CA ALA A 31 2.75 -19.48 20.90
C ALA A 31 2.49 -18.45 22.03
N ASP A 32 3.54 -18.03 22.73
CA ASP A 32 3.50 -16.99 23.76
C ASP A 32 3.69 -15.57 23.21
N GLY A 33 3.80 -15.42 21.86
CA GLY A 33 4.03 -14.15 21.19
C GLY A 33 5.51 -13.72 21.11
N THR A 34 6.43 -14.52 21.62
CA THR A 34 7.88 -14.23 21.53
C THR A 34 8.35 -14.27 20.08
N LEU A 35 9.12 -13.25 19.68
CA LEU A 35 9.68 -13.11 18.33
C LEU A 35 11.15 -13.55 18.31
N ALA A 36 11.54 -14.36 17.32
CA ALA A 36 12.93 -14.68 17.03
C ALA A 36 13.24 -14.34 15.56
N LEU A 37 14.33 -13.61 15.31
CA LEU A 37 14.76 -13.27 13.96
C LEU A 37 15.17 -14.52 13.22
N VAL A 38 14.60 -14.73 12.04
CA VAL A 38 14.84 -15.89 11.15
C VAL A 38 15.70 -15.49 9.97
N ASP A 39 15.36 -14.34 9.34
CA ASP A 39 16.03 -13.90 8.12
C ASP A 39 16.08 -12.37 8.02
N THR A 40 17.05 -11.88 7.25
CA THR A 40 17.22 -10.47 6.92
C THR A 40 17.67 -10.34 5.47
N VAL A 41 16.86 -9.66 4.63
CA VAL A 41 17.29 -9.25 3.30
C VAL A 41 17.66 -7.77 3.35
N GLN A 42 18.92 -7.46 3.01
CA GLN A 42 19.41 -6.09 2.91
C GLN A 42 19.23 -5.60 1.47
N HIS A 43 18.51 -4.49 1.30
CA HIS A 43 18.47 -3.75 0.05
C HIS A 43 19.56 -2.67 0.04
N GLU A 44 20.22 -2.50 -1.10
CA GLU A 44 21.27 -1.50 -1.30
C GLU A 44 21.06 -0.79 -2.63
N GLY A 45 20.93 0.52 -2.58
CA GLY A 45 20.69 1.35 -3.77
C GLY A 45 20.09 2.69 -3.40
N HIS A 46 19.75 3.47 -4.42
CA HIS A 46 19.13 4.79 -4.28
C HIS A 46 18.34 5.13 -5.55
N GLY A 47 17.48 6.14 -5.45
CA GLY A 47 16.72 6.71 -6.56
C GLY A 47 17.13 8.17 -6.87
N PRO A 48 16.40 8.84 -7.77
CA PRO A 48 16.78 10.18 -8.23
C PRO A 48 16.33 11.32 -7.32
N LYS A 49 15.40 11.08 -6.39
CA LYS A 49 14.85 12.13 -5.51
C LYS A 49 15.57 12.20 -4.17
N PRO A 50 15.55 13.36 -3.48
CA PRO A 50 16.16 13.50 -2.15
C PRO A 50 15.64 12.47 -1.13
N GLU A 51 14.37 12.09 -1.22
CA GLU A 51 13.75 11.09 -0.35
C GLU A 51 14.17 9.65 -0.67
N GLN A 52 15.03 9.49 -1.68
CA GLN A 52 15.54 8.19 -2.16
C GLN A 52 17.06 8.11 -2.03
N GLU A 53 17.65 8.75 -1.01
CA GLU A 53 19.09 8.77 -0.78
C GLU A 53 19.68 7.38 -0.48
N ALA A 54 18.81 6.42 -0.08
CA ALA A 54 19.16 5.04 0.19
C ALA A 54 17.95 4.12 -0.08
N ALA A 55 18.12 2.82 0.06
CA ALA A 55 17.03 1.84 0.08
C ALA A 55 16.09 2.10 1.27
N HIS A 56 14.78 2.11 1.02
CA HIS A 56 13.73 2.38 2.00
C HIS A 56 12.57 1.39 1.84
N VAL A 57 12.72 0.19 2.42
CA VAL A 57 11.65 -0.82 2.39
C VAL A 57 10.47 -0.31 3.21
N HIS A 58 9.32 -0.08 2.54
CA HIS A 58 8.15 0.54 3.17
C HIS A 58 7.05 -0.46 3.53
N GLU A 59 6.82 -1.46 2.70
CA GLU A 59 5.79 -2.48 2.95
C GLU A 59 6.31 -3.88 2.66
N THR A 60 5.78 -4.85 3.42
CA THR A 60 5.91 -6.29 3.15
C THR A 60 4.55 -6.95 3.32
N ILE A 61 4.03 -7.63 2.28
CA ILE A 61 2.78 -8.40 2.32
C ILE A 61 2.93 -9.72 1.54
N LEU A 62 1.95 -10.61 1.66
CA LEU A 62 1.91 -11.82 0.83
C LEU A 62 1.20 -11.58 -0.50
N THR A 63 1.71 -12.20 -1.55
CA THR A 63 1.02 -12.36 -2.82
C THR A 63 -0.11 -13.40 -2.70
N PRO A 64 -1.08 -13.45 -3.65
CA PRO A 64 -2.15 -14.46 -3.63
C PRO A 64 -1.67 -15.92 -3.64
N ASP A 65 -0.48 -16.18 -4.18
CA ASP A 65 0.18 -17.50 -4.21
C ASP A 65 1.21 -17.70 -3.08
N ASN A 66 1.15 -16.84 -2.05
CA ASN A 66 1.93 -16.93 -0.80
C ASN A 66 3.45 -16.72 -0.92
N ARG A 67 3.91 -15.92 -1.89
CA ARG A 67 5.24 -15.29 -1.86
C ARG A 67 5.20 -14.03 -1.01
N LEU A 68 6.37 -13.59 -0.54
CA LEU A 68 6.49 -12.26 0.04
C LEU A 68 6.74 -11.25 -1.08
N VAL A 69 6.06 -10.10 -1.04
CA VAL A 69 6.42 -8.93 -1.84
C VAL A 69 6.85 -7.81 -0.91
N ALA A 70 7.93 -7.10 -1.27
CA ALA A 70 8.45 -5.95 -0.55
C ALA A 70 8.49 -4.73 -1.47
N CYS A 71 7.94 -3.60 -1.02
CA CYS A 71 8.00 -2.32 -1.71
C CYS A 71 9.19 -1.52 -1.19
N ASP A 72 10.10 -1.10 -2.08
CA ASP A 72 11.22 -0.23 -1.73
C ASP A 72 11.05 1.13 -2.39
N LEU A 73 10.71 2.12 -1.56
CA LEU A 73 10.50 3.51 -1.98
C LEU A 73 11.80 4.14 -2.47
N GLY A 74 12.92 3.84 -1.81
CA GLY A 74 14.21 4.44 -2.10
C GLY A 74 14.84 3.96 -3.41
N MET A 75 14.49 2.77 -3.88
CA MET A 75 15.08 2.15 -5.06
C MET A 75 14.16 2.13 -6.29
N ASP A 76 12.93 2.66 -6.18
CA ASP A 76 11.90 2.52 -7.21
C ASP A 76 11.63 1.05 -7.59
N GLN A 77 11.63 0.12 -6.60
CA GLN A 77 11.51 -1.30 -6.86
C GLN A 77 10.46 -1.98 -5.99
N ILE A 78 9.93 -3.08 -6.50
CA ILE A 78 9.26 -4.10 -5.68
C ILE A 78 9.93 -5.44 -5.97
N ASP A 79 10.27 -6.16 -4.91
CA ASP A 79 10.87 -7.49 -4.98
C ASP A 79 9.91 -8.55 -4.47
N THR A 80 9.94 -9.71 -5.11
CA THR A 80 9.22 -10.89 -4.64
C THR A 80 10.18 -11.96 -4.18
N PHE A 81 9.77 -12.71 -3.16
CA PHE A 81 10.59 -13.76 -2.56
C PHE A 81 9.76 -15.03 -2.37
N ASP A 82 10.34 -16.17 -2.72
CA ASP A 82 9.86 -17.46 -2.26
C ASP A 82 10.20 -17.61 -0.77
N ILE A 83 9.27 -18.20 0.01
CA ILE A 83 9.41 -18.38 1.45
C ILE A 83 9.56 -19.87 1.74
N SER A 84 10.70 -20.27 2.33
CA SER A 84 10.90 -21.66 2.77
C SER A 84 10.03 -22.00 3.98
N ALA A 85 9.89 -23.28 4.28
CA ALA A 85 9.18 -23.75 5.48
C ALA A 85 9.77 -23.22 6.80
N SER A 86 11.06 -22.86 6.81
CA SER A 86 11.77 -22.26 7.95
C SER A 86 11.72 -20.74 7.97
N GLY A 87 11.07 -20.09 6.98
CA GLY A 87 10.93 -18.63 6.91
C GLY A 87 12.07 -17.92 6.17
N HIS A 88 13.06 -18.64 5.63
CA HIS A 88 14.11 -18.01 4.81
C HIS A 88 13.57 -17.58 3.45
N LEU A 89 14.02 -16.42 3.00
CA LEU A 89 13.63 -15.79 1.75
C LEU A 89 14.61 -16.11 0.64
N THR A 90 14.08 -16.44 -0.54
CA THR A 90 14.86 -16.57 -1.77
C THR A 90 14.28 -15.62 -2.81
N HIS A 91 15.10 -14.70 -3.33
CA HIS A 91 14.67 -13.75 -4.33
C HIS A 91 14.11 -14.44 -5.58
N ALA A 92 12.92 -14.05 -6.01
CA ALA A 92 12.24 -14.63 -7.18
C ALA A 92 12.25 -13.65 -8.37
N ALA A 93 11.82 -12.42 -8.19
CA ALA A 93 11.76 -11.42 -9.26
C ALA A 93 11.79 -9.99 -8.71
N THR A 94 12.20 -9.05 -9.56
CA THR A 94 12.15 -7.61 -9.32
C THR A 94 11.32 -6.93 -10.41
N PHE A 95 10.46 -6.01 -10.01
CA PHE A 95 9.86 -5.01 -10.91
C PHE A 95 10.43 -3.63 -10.56
N THR A 96 10.92 -2.92 -11.59
CA THR A 96 11.42 -1.54 -11.44
C THR A 96 10.36 -0.57 -11.94
N ALA A 97 9.86 0.29 -11.06
CA ALA A 97 8.94 1.36 -11.37
C ALA A 97 9.65 2.52 -12.08
N PRO A 98 8.92 3.47 -12.69
CA PRO A 98 9.52 4.69 -13.24
C PRO A 98 10.34 5.44 -12.19
N ALA A 99 11.45 6.05 -12.64
CA ALA A 99 12.37 6.77 -11.76
C ALA A 99 11.67 7.89 -10.97
N GLY A 100 11.81 7.88 -9.65
CA GLY A 100 11.16 8.83 -8.75
C GLY A 100 9.70 8.50 -8.42
N PHE A 101 9.23 7.28 -8.71
CA PHE A 101 7.88 6.83 -8.38
C PHE A 101 7.72 6.60 -6.87
N GLY A 102 8.70 5.98 -6.22
CA GLY A 102 8.71 5.68 -4.80
C GLY A 102 7.62 4.68 -4.39
N PRO A 103 7.77 3.38 -4.74
CA PRO A 103 6.84 2.32 -4.33
C PRO A 103 6.61 2.30 -2.83
N ARG A 104 5.36 2.46 -2.40
CA ARG A 104 5.02 2.54 -0.98
C ARG A 104 4.20 1.37 -0.49
N HIS A 105 3.04 1.16 -1.10
CA HIS A 105 2.09 0.09 -0.79
C HIS A 105 1.61 -0.58 -2.08
N ILE A 106 1.33 -1.88 -1.98
CA ILE A 106 0.74 -2.67 -3.06
C ILE A 106 -0.49 -3.43 -2.53
N VAL A 107 -1.54 -3.51 -3.34
CA VAL A 107 -2.71 -4.33 -3.05
C VAL A 107 -3.05 -5.20 -4.25
N PHE A 108 -3.56 -6.40 -3.98
CA PHE A 108 -3.97 -7.33 -5.03
C PHE A 108 -5.46 -7.26 -5.28
N HIS A 109 -5.85 -7.42 -6.55
CA HIS A 109 -7.25 -7.61 -6.90
C HIS A 109 -7.74 -8.95 -6.31
N PRO A 110 -8.95 -9.01 -5.70
CA PRO A 110 -9.38 -10.19 -4.94
C PRO A 110 -9.60 -11.46 -5.79
N SER A 111 -9.77 -11.33 -7.12
CA SER A 111 -10.09 -12.46 -8.00
C SER A 111 -9.34 -12.49 -9.34
N ALA A 112 -8.53 -11.47 -9.65
CA ALA A 112 -7.74 -11.42 -10.89
C ALA A 112 -6.23 -11.39 -10.57
N PRO A 113 -5.35 -11.87 -11.46
CA PRO A 113 -3.91 -11.80 -11.28
C PRO A 113 -3.38 -10.38 -11.56
N ILE A 114 -3.90 -9.42 -10.82
CA ILE A 114 -3.63 -7.99 -10.95
C ILE A 114 -3.28 -7.43 -9.57
N ALA A 115 -2.33 -6.50 -9.56
CA ALA A 115 -1.98 -5.71 -8.39
C ALA A 115 -2.00 -4.21 -8.73
N TYR A 116 -2.17 -3.39 -7.70
CA TYR A 116 -2.15 -1.92 -7.80
C TYR A 116 -1.07 -1.40 -6.88
N LEU A 117 -0.04 -0.83 -7.47
CA LEU A 117 1.13 -0.30 -6.78
C LEU A 117 0.99 1.20 -6.59
N LEU A 118 1.04 1.65 -5.36
CA LEU A 118 1.00 3.06 -4.99
C LEU A 118 2.40 3.65 -4.97
N GLY A 119 2.62 4.72 -5.73
CA GLY A 119 3.81 5.56 -5.67
C GLY A 119 3.61 6.74 -4.73
N GLU A 120 4.38 6.81 -3.66
CA GLU A 120 4.35 7.94 -2.74
C GLU A 120 4.82 9.21 -3.44
N LEU A 121 6.00 9.15 -4.06
CA LEU A 121 6.69 10.30 -4.63
C LEU A 121 6.18 10.65 -6.04
N GLY A 122 5.65 9.67 -6.76
CA GLY A 122 5.02 9.85 -8.07
C GLY A 122 3.57 10.32 -8.00
N SER A 123 2.92 10.25 -6.84
CA SER A 123 1.50 10.57 -6.66
C SER A 123 0.60 9.87 -7.67
N ALA A 124 0.88 8.60 -7.92
CA ALA A 124 0.21 7.80 -8.93
C ALA A 124 0.01 6.34 -8.47
N VAL A 125 -0.85 5.64 -9.19
CA VAL A 125 -1.03 4.19 -9.09
C VAL A 125 -0.62 3.54 -10.40
N ILE A 126 0.21 2.50 -10.32
CA ILE A 126 0.52 1.61 -11.43
C ILE A 126 -0.34 0.36 -11.32
N VAL A 127 -1.04 0.00 -12.41
CA VAL A 127 -1.72 -1.29 -12.55
C VAL A 127 -0.73 -2.31 -13.08
N LEU A 128 -0.58 -3.42 -12.37
CA LEU A 128 0.39 -4.47 -12.64
C LEU A 128 -0.31 -5.80 -12.94
N ALA A 129 0.08 -6.47 -14.03
CA ALA A 129 -0.23 -7.89 -14.21
C ALA A 129 0.75 -8.72 -13.38
N TYR A 130 0.25 -9.69 -12.64
CA TYR A 130 1.05 -10.61 -11.82
C TYR A 130 1.15 -11.98 -12.47
N ASP A 131 2.37 -12.47 -12.67
CA ASP A 131 2.66 -13.83 -13.13
C ASP A 131 3.03 -14.70 -11.93
N ALA A 132 2.07 -15.47 -11.43
CA ALA A 132 2.27 -16.34 -10.27
C ALA A 132 3.30 -17.45 -10.52
N ALA A 133 3.51 -17.90 -11.79
CA ALA A 133 4.52 -18.92 -12.08
C ALA A 133 5.95 -18.40 -11.86
N LYS A 134 6.16 -17.09 -12.04
CA LYS A 134 7.47 -16.44 -11.92
C LYS A 134 7.60 -15.53 -10.70
N GLY A 135 6.49 -15.18 -10.06
CA GLY A 135 6.45 -14.15 -9.03
C GLY A 135 6.70 -12.74 -9.59
N SER A 136 6.54 -12.51 -10.90
CA SER A 136 6.94 -11.26 -11.55
C SER A 136 5.74 -10.36 -11.90
N PHE A 137 6.03 -9.06 -12.05
CA PHE A 137 5.05 -8.05 -12.42
C PHE A 137 5.35 -7.43 -13.78
N THR A 138 4.28 -7.04 -14.48
CA THR A 138 4.36 -6.29 -15.76
C THR A 138 3.41 -5.10 -15.68
N GLN A 139 3.92 -3.90 -15.93
CA GLN A 139 3.11 -2.67 -15.95
C GLN A 139 2.09 -2.69 -17.09
N LEU A 140 0.85 -2.33 -16.78
CA LEU A 140 -0.25 -2.22 -17.75
C LEU A 140 -0.62 -0.75 -18.02
N GLU A 141 -0.82 0.02 -16.96
CA GLU A 141 -1.09 1.46 -17.04
C GLU A 141 -0.64 2.19 -15.77
N GLU A 142 -0.62 3.52 -15.83
CA GLU A 142 -0.39 4.41 -14.70
C GLU A 142 -1.43 5.52 -14.68
N LYS A 143 -1.92 5.89 -13.49
CA LYS A 143 -2.91 6.95 -13.29
C LYS A 143 -2.51 7.87 -12.14
N SER A 144 -2.59 9.17 -12.41
CA SER A 144 -2.40 10.22 -11.39
C SER A 144 -3.51 10.18 -10.34
N LEU A 145 -3.12 10.37 -9.08
CA LEU A 145 -4.02 10.47 -7.93
C LEU A 145 -4.48 11.89 -7.65
N ILE A 146 -3.76 12.89 -8.17
CA ILE A 146 -3.99 14.31 -7.96
C ILE A 146 -4.35 15.00 -9.28
N PRO A 147 -4.97 16.19 -9.26
CA PRO A 147 -5.20 16.98 -10.47
C PRO A 147 -3.91 17.36 -11.18
N ASP A 148 -3.94 17.48 -12.51
CA ASP A 148 -2.76 17.83 -13.33
C ASP A 148 -2.23 19.25 -13.03
N ASP A 149 -3.08 20.14 -12.52
CA ASP A 149 -2.73 21.52 -12.13
C ASP A 149 -2.28 21.64 -10.66
N TRP A 150 -2.21 20.52 -9.90
CA TRP A 150 -1.70 20.54 -8.54
C TRP A 150 -0.17 20.62 -8.53
N THR A 151 0.38 21.73 -8.04
CA THR A 151 1.82 22.01 -8.00
C THR A 151 2.44 22.02 -6.61
N ALA A 152 1.61 21.95 -5.56
CA ALA A 152 2.09 21.88 -4.19
C ALA A 152 2.57 20.47 -3.83
N PHE A 153 3.19 20.33 -2.66
CA PHE A 153 3.58 19.02 -2.14
C PHE A 153 2.42 18.02 -2.16
N ASN A 154 2.72 16.81 -2.58
CA ASN A 154 1.87 15.64 -2.37
C ASN A 154 2.72 14.38 -2.19
N GLY A 155 2.33 13.54 -1.23
CA GLY A 155 2.88 12.21 -1.04
C GLY A 155 1.73 11.24 -0.81
N SER A 156 1.47 10.34 -1.76
CA SER A 156 0.40 9.36 -1.59
C SER A 156 0.72 8.39 -0.45
N ALA A 157 -0.30 7.89 0.25
CA ALA A 157 -0.05 7.15 1.49
C ALA A 157 -0.65 5.75 1.52
N ALA A 158 -1.95 5.59 1.57
CA ALA A 158 -2.60 4.29 1.66
C ALA A 158 -3.35 3.96 0.37
N ILE A 159 -3.51 2.66 0.10
CA ILE A 159 -4.28 2.14 -1.03
C ILE A 159 -5.10 0.94 -0.58
N ARG A 160 -6.35 0.84 -1.02
CA ARG A 160 -7.27 -0.26 -0.70
C ARG A 160 -8.13 -0.59 -1.92
N VAL A 161 -8.47 -1.87 -2.07
CA VAL A 161 -9.44 -2.37 -3.06
C VAL A 161 -10.69 -2.81 -2.31
N SER A 162 -11.87 -2.53 -2.86
CA SER A 162 -13.12 -3.07 -2.34
C SER A 162 -13.16 -4.61 -2.44
N GLN A 163 -13.87 -5.28 -1.54
CA GLN A 163 -13.92 -6.75 -1.50
C GLN A 163 -14.48 -7.37 -2.79
N ASP A 164 -15.36 -6.64 -3.50
CA ASP A 164 -15.92 -7.04 -4.78
C ASP A 164 -14.96 -6.80 -5.98
N GLY A 165 -13.80 -6.19 -5.75
CA GLY A 165 -12.82 -5.88 -6.78
C GLY A 165 -13.21 -4.76 -7.74
N ARG A 166 -14.30 -4.03 -7.49
CA ARG A 166 -14.85 -3.04 -8.44
C ARG A 166 -14.27 -1.64 -8.27
N PHE A 167 -13.69 -1.34 -7.11
CA PHE A 167 -13.23 0.02 -6.80
C PHE A 167 -11.89 0.02 -6.08
N LEU A 168 -11.08 1.03 -6.39
CA LEU A 168 -9.78 1.30 -5.78
C LEU A 168 -9.81 2.67 -5.13
N TYR A 169 -9.22 2.76 -3.94
CA TYR A 169 -9.14 3.98 -3.13
C TYR A 169 -7.69 4.26 -2.78
N ALA A 170 -7.26 5.52 -2.87
CA ALA A 170 -5.90 5.92 -2.47
C ALA A 170 -5.88 7.29 -1.81
N SER A 171 -5.15 7.43 -0.70
CA SER A 171 -5.04 8.70 0.02
C SER A 171 -3.83 9.52 -0.40
N ASN A 172 -3.96 10.85 -0.33
CA ASN A 172 -2.98 11.84 -0.74
C ASN A 172 -2.69 12.84 0.40
N ARG A 173 -1.47 12.84 0.89
CA ARG A 173 -0.96 13.80 1.90
C ARG A 173 -0.44 15.04 1.18
N GLY A 174 -0.98 16.18 1.49
CA GLY A 174 -0.76 17.45 0.80
C GLY A 174 -1.99 17.89 0.05
N HIS A 175 -2.45 17.16 -0.96
CA HIS A 175 -3.77 17.35 -1.57
C HIS A 175 -4.91 17.03 -0.60
N ASN A 176 -4.63 16.22 0.44
CA ASN A 176 -5.53 15.88 1.54
C ASN A 176 -6.87 15.31 1.07
N SER A 177 -6.79 14.29 0.24
CA SER A 177 -7.94 13.65 -0.38
C SER A 177 -7.82 12.13 -0.45
N ILE A 178 -8.95 11.49 -0.73
CA ILE A 178 -9.01 10.12 -1.24
C ILE A 178 -9.40 10.20 -2.72
N ALA A 179 -8.57 9.63 -3.59
CA ALA A 179 -8.90 9.38 -4.98
C ALA A 179 -9.60 8.02 -5.10
N VAL A 180 -10.74 7.98 -5.80
CA VAL A 180 -11.56 6.79 -6.02
C VAL A 180 -11.56 6.46 -7.50
N PHE A 181 -11.27 5.20 -7.81
CA PHE A 181 -11.30 4.69 -9.19
C PHE A 181 -12.28 3.54 -9.30
N SER A 182 -12.98 3.47 -10.42
CA SER A 182 -13.60 2.23 -10.86
C SER A 182 -12.56 1.32 -11.49
N ILE A 183 -12.70 0.01 -11.27
CA ILE A 183 -11.84 -1.03 -11.83
C ILE A 183 -12.61 -1.75 -12.95
N SER A 184 -11.95 -2.02 -14.09
CA SER A 184 -12.54 -2.83 -15.16
C SER A 184 -12.79 -4.27 -14.69
N PRO A 185 -13.75 -5.01 -15.29
CA PRO A 185 -14.11 -6.37 -14.87
C PRO A 185 -12.93 -7.37 -14.88
N ASP A 186 -11.91 -7.13 -15.68
CA ASP A 186 -10.69 -7.94 -15.75
C ASP A 186 -9.56 -7.42 -14.83
N GLY A 187 -9.81 -6.35 -14.05
CA GLY A 187 -8.86 -5.72 -13.15
C GLY A 187 -7.78 -4.85 -13.82
N ARG A 188 -7.68 -4.87 -15.15
CA ARG A 188 -6.51 -4.38 -15.90
C ARG A 188 -6.49 -2.88 -16.15
N LYS A 189 -7.62 -2.19 -15.91
CA LYS A 189 -7.76 -0.74 -16.11
C LYS A 189 -8.46 -0.10 -14.94
N ILE A 190 -8.05 1.12 -14.60
CA ILE A 190 -8.72 1.94 -13.60
C ILE A 190 -9.13 3.28 -14.19
N SER A 191 -10.26 3.82 -13.76
CA SER A 191 -10.76 5.12 -14.20
C SER A 191 -11.15 5.95 -12.98
N LEU A 192 -10.59 7.16 -12.87
CA LEU A 192 -10.92 8.07 -11.79
C LEU A 192 -12.39 8.45 -11.85
N ILE A 193 -13.11 8.29 -10.73
CA ILE A 193 -14.52 8.62 -10.61
C ILE A 193 -14.79 9.70 -9.55
N GLN A 194 -13.90 9.84 -8.55
CA GLN A 194 -14.04 10.85 -7.50
C GLN A 194 -12.68 11.22 -6.91
N ARG A 195 -12.53 12.47 -6.46
CA ARG A 195 -11.58 12.89 -5.43
C ARG A 195 -12.38 13.58 -4.33
N ILE A 196 -12.23 13.13 -3.09
CA ILE A 196 -12.96 13.69 -1.96
C ILE A 196 -12.00 14.15 -0.88
N SER A 197 -12.25 15.34 -0.30
CA SER A 197 -11.45 15.87 0.82
C SER A 197 -11.50 14.94 2.03
N THR A 198 -10.39 14.85 2.78
CA THR A 198 -10.34 14.15 4.08
C THR A 198 -10.64 15.07 5.25
N GLU A 199 -11.00 16.34 5.01
CA GLU A 199 -11.37 17.35 6.01
C GLU A 199 -10.29 17.50 7.12
N GLY A 200 -9.04 17.21 6.77
CA GLY A 200 -7.89 17.32 7.64
C GLY A 200 -6.58 17.32 6.87
N ARG A 201 -5.46 17.29 7.58
CA ARG A 201 -4.12 17.33 6.97
C ARG A 201 -3.40 16.01 7.15
N ILE A 202 -2.69 15.62 6.07
CA ILE A 202 -1.85 14.40 6.05
C ILE A 202 -2.67 13.13 6.34
N PRO A 203 -3.65 12.75 5.47
CA PRO A 203 -4.38 11.50 5.58
C PRO A 203 -3.44 10.29 5.35
N ARG A 204 -2.76 9.87 6.44
CA ARG A 204 -1.71 8.87 6.36
C ARG A 204 -2.25 7.47 6.13
N ASP A 205 -3.41 7.17 6.68
CA ASP A 205 -4.09 5.88 6.44
C ASP A 205 -5.61 6.05 6.39
N PHE A 206 -6.24 5.10 5.77
CA PHE A 206 -7.68 4.88 5.79
C PHE A 206 -7.95 3.40 5.60
N ASN A 207 -9.12 2.93 6.01
CA ASN A 207 -9.53 1.57 5.71
C ASN A 207 -11.04 1.48 5.48
N LEU A 208 -11.44 0.46 4.70
CA LEU A 208 -12.83 0.06 4.57
C LEU A 208 -13.19 -0.84 5.76
N ASP A 209 -14.40 -0.67 6.28
CA ASP A 209 -14.92 -1.55 7.32
C ASP A 209 -15.17 -2.98 6.76
N PRO A 210 -15.27 -4.00 7.62
CA PRO A 210 -15.49 -5.39 7.17
C PRO A 210 -16.77 -5.62 6.35
N THR A 211 -17.73 -4.68 6.38
CA THR A 211 -18.93 -4.74 5.55
C THR A 211 -18.79 -4.03 4.21
N ASP A 212 -17.65 -3.38 3.97
CA ASP A 212 -17.34 -2.61 2.77
C ASP A 212 -18.28 -1.41 2.51
N ARG A 213 -18.96 -0.96 3.59
CA ARG A 213 -19.96 0.12 3.54
C ARG A 213 -19.44 1.47 4.04
N TYR A 214 -18.39 1.45 4.85
CA TYR A 214 -17.83 2.65 5.45
C TYR A 214 -16.33 2.72 5.22
N VAL A 215 -15.84 3.95 5.17
CA VAL A 215 -14.42 4.26 5.09
C VAL A 215 -14.08 5.24 6.21
N LEU A 216 -13.12 4.89 7.05
CA LEU A 216 -12.55 5.80 8.04
C LEU A 216 -11.17 6.24 7.56
N ALA A 217 -10.97 7.55 7.37
CA ALA A 217 -9.67 8.16 7.11
C ALA A 217 -9.16 8.87 8.35
N VAL A 218 -7.85 8.78 8.63
CA VAL A 218 -7.20 9.46 9.74
C VAL A 218 -6.15 10.44 9.23
N ASN A 219 -6.23 11.68 9.72
CA ASN A 219 -5.42 12.82 9.32
C ASN A 219 -4.38 13.09 10.41
N GLN A 220 -3.14 12.67 10.18
CA GLN A 220 -2.07 12.66 11.20
C GLN A 220 -1.75 14.06 11.77
N ASP A 221 -1.70 15.10 10.92
CA ASP A 221 -1.25 16.44 11.32
C ASP A 221 -2.40 17.35 11.80
N SER A 222 -3.63 16.90 11.75
CA SER A 222 -4.79 17.64 12.23
C SER A 222 -5.56 16.89 13.32
N ASP A 223 -5.03 15.74 13.77
CA ASP A 223 -5.54 14.96 14.90
C ASP A 223 -7.01 14.55 14.78
N ASN A 224 -7.50 14.43 13.52
CA ASN A 224 -8.90 14.11 13.28
C ASN A 224 -9.10 12.99 12.26
N GLY A 225 -10.19 12.26 12.44
CA GLY A 225 -10.69 11.29 11.48
C GLY A 225 -11.94 11.79 10.77
N THR A 226 -12.16 11.25 9.58
CA THR A 226 -13.35 11.49 8.76
C THR A 226 -13.96 10.19 8.32
N LEU A 227 -15.25 10.02 8.61
CA LEU A 227 -16.02 8.83 8.28
C LEU A 227 -16.88 9.10 7.03
N TYR A 228 -16.81 8.18 6.08
CA TYR A 228 -17.60 8.19 4.86
C TYR A 228 -18.49 6.95 4.79
N ARG A 229 -19.68 7.15 4.19
CA ARG A 229 -20.46 6.04 3.65
C ARG A 229 -20.01 5.77 2.23
N ARG A 230 -19.73 4.53 1.91
CA ARG A 230 -19.45 4.06 0.55
C ARG A 230 -20.76 3.58 -0.10
N ASP A 231 -21.01 4.03 -1.31
CA ASP A 231 -22.06 3.48 -2.15
C ASP A 231 -21.54 2.20 -2.85
N PRO A 232 -22.16 1.04 -2.67
CA PRO A 232 -21.64 -0.22 -3.22
C PRO A 232 -21.74 -0.30 -4.74
N GLU A 233 -22.66 0.45 -5.38
CA GLU A 233 -22.86 0.37 -6.82
C GLU A 233 -21.95 1.32 -7.59
N SER A 234 -21.74 2.53 -7.09
CA SER A 234 -20.93 3.55 -7.75
C SER A 234 -19.51 3.67 -7.19
N GLY A 235 -19.23 3.12 -6.00
CA GLY A 235 -17.97 3.29 -5.29
C GLY A 235 -17.78 4.65 -4.63
N PHE A 236 -18.68 5.58 -4.85
CA PHE A 236 -18.59 6.94 -4.33
C PHE A 236 -18.59 6.98 -2.80
N LEU A 237 -17.78 7.88 -2.27
CA LEU A 237 -17.74 8.21 -0.85
C LEU A 237 -18.57 9.44 -0.59
N THR A 238 -19.43 9.38 0.43
CA THR A 238 -20.19 10.52 0.97
C THR A 238 -19.79 10.70 2.42
N MET A 239 -19.25 11.85 2.77
CA MET A 239 -18.88 12.17 4.15
C MET A 239 -20.13 12.17 5.04
N ILE A 240 -20.06 11.49 6.17
CA ILE A 240 -21.15 11.44 7.16
C ILE A 240 -20.73 12.00 8.51
N GLN A 241 -19.44 12.00 8.82
CA GLN A 241 -18.92 12.60 10.05
C GLN A 241 -17.46 13.03 9.83
N LYS A 242 -17.09 14.19 10.35
CA LYS A 242 -15.72 14.69 10.43
C LYS A 242 -15.37 15.07 11.86
N ASP A 243 -14.14 15.47 12.06
CA ASP A 243 -13.62 15.92 13.35
C ASP A 243 -13.76 14.85 14.45
N ILE A 244 -13.61 13.57 14.05
CA ILE A 244 -13.50 12.46 15.00
C ILE A 244 -12.10 12.55 15.62
N ASP A 245 -12.03 12.61 16.94
CA ASP A 245 -10.76 12.74 17.67
C ASP A 245 -9.90 11.49 17.47
N THR A 246 -8.77 11.65 16.76
CA THR A 246 -7.83 10.58 16.40
C THR A 246 -6.39 11.12 16.41
N PRO A 247 -5.83 11.47 17.60
CA PRO A 247 -4.56 12.18 17.70
C PRO A 247 -3.40 11.37 17.10
N GLU A 248 -2.62 12.02 16.25
CA GLU A 248 -1.40 11.51 15.57
C GLU A 248 -1.58 10.11 14.92
N SER A 249 -2.80 9.77 14.51
CA SER A 249 -3.12 8.44 14.00
C SER A 249 -2.45 8.16 12.65
N THR A 250 -1.82 6.99 12.56
CA THR A 250 -1.05 6.56 11.37
C THR A 250 -1.54 5.24 10.76
N CYS A 251 -2.51 4.57 11.40
CA CYS A 251 -3.04 3.29 10.94
C CYS A 251 -4.50 3.13 11.35
N VAL A 252 -5.31 2.56 10.46
CA VAL A 252 -6.71 2.18 10.71
C VAL A 252 -6.85 0.67 10.54
N LEU A 253 -7.23 -0.01 11.63
CA LEU A 253 -7.51 -1.45 11.63
C LEU A 253 -8.90 -1.69 12.24
N PHE A 254 -9.74 -2.41 11.52
CA PHE A 254 -11.00 -2.95 12.05
C PHE A 254 -10.77 -4.36 12.59
N VAL A 255 -11.30 -4.64 13.77
CA VAL A 255 -11.20 -5.92 14.49
C VAL A 255 -12.56 -6.51 14.75
#